data_fd7579116341999930938c91f76bef97
#
_entry.id   fd7579116341999930938c91f76bef97
#
_cell.length_a   1.000
_cell.length_b   1.000
_cell.length_c   1.000
_cell.angle_alpha   90.00
_cell.angle_beta   90.00
_cell.angle_gamma   90.00
#
_symmetry.space_group_name_H-M   'P 1'
#
loop_
_entity.id
_entity.type
_entity.pdbx_description
1 polymer ?
#
loop_
_entity_poly.entity_id
_entity_poly.type
_entity_poly.pdbx_seq_one_letter_code
_entity_poly.pdbx_strand_id
1 'polypeptide(L)'
;MIRHLFVYGTLRPGDVRWRFLAPFVVDDGWLDTVAGRLFDTGLGYPAAVFDDAGTIHGHTFALLEESAARALEVLDEVEGIVDGEYSRVIVRTGRGVDAWAYASGAGLDLTPIESGDWFLHRAP
;
A
#
# COMPACT_ATOMS: atom_id res chain seq x y z
N MET A 1 17.55 7.90 -4.45
CA MET A 1 16.75 7.47 -3.27
C MET A 1 15.26 7.50 -3.60
N ILE A 2 14.55 6.44 -3.28
CA ILE A 2 13.10 6.37 -3.51
C ILE A 2 12.37 7.12 -2.42
N ARG A 3 11.54 8.10 -2.80
CA ARG A 3 10.76 8.92 -1.88
C ARG A 3 9.27 8.85 -2.13
N HIS A 4 8.83 7.89 -2.94
CA HIS A 4 7.41 7.67 -3.19
C HIS A 4 6.94 6.43 -2.46
N LEU A 5 5.68 6.43 -2.07
CA LEU A 5 5.01 5.32 -1.42
C LEU A 5 3.69 5.04 -2.14
N PHE A 6 3.50 3.79 -2.54
CA PHE A 6 2.22 3.32 -3.10
C PHE A 6 1.43 2.61 -2.00
N VAL A 7 0.21 3.07 -1.77
CA VAL A 7 -0.69 2.50 -0.77
C VAL A 7 -1.97 2.02 -1.44
N TYR A 8 -2.47 0.86 -1.01
CA TYR A 8 -3.61 0.22 -1.66
C TYR A 8 -4.75 -0.12 -0.69
N GLY A 9 -4.59 0.14 0.59
CA GLY A 9 -5.55 -0.25 1.62
C GLY A 9 -5.76 0.83 2.67
N THR A 10 -5.60 0.46 3.93
CA THR A 10 -5.97 1.28 5.08
C THR A 10 -5.12 2.54 5.26
N LEU A 11 -3.98 2.65 4.59
CA LEU A 11 -3.17 3.88 4.59
C LEU A 11 -3.70 4.95 3.63
N ARG A 12 -4.65 4.61 2.75
CA ARG A 12 -5.22 5.57 1.78
C ARG A 12 -6.04 6.65 2.50
N PRO A 13 -6.10 7.87 1.91
CA PRO A 13 -6.96 8.93 2.45
C PRO A 13 -8.41 8.45 2.62
N GLY A 14 -8.98 8.74 3.78
CA GLY A 14 -10.34 8.30 4.11
C GLY A 14 -10.41 6.97 4.83
N ASP A 15 -9.32 6.25 5.01
CA ASP A 15 -9.29 5.02 5.77
C ASP A 15 -8.57 5.20 7.11
N VAL A 16 -8.64 4.16 7.95
CA VAL A 16 -8.31 4.24 9.38
C VAL A 16 -6.83 4.51 9.67
N ARG A 17 -5.92 4.15 8.76
CA ARG A 17 -4.48 4.36 8.98
C ARG A 17 -3.89 5.54 8.21
N TRP A 18 -4.72 6.27 7.47
CA TRP A 18 -4.26 7.48 6.79
C TRP A 18 -3.57 8.46 7.74
N ARG A 19 -4.02 8.55 8.98
CA ARG A 19 -3.45 9.44 10.00
C ARG A 19 -1.96 9.20 10.26
N PHE A 20 -1.46 7.98 10.01
CA PHE A 20 -0.03 7.66 10.17
C PHE A 20 0.82 8.12 9.01
N LEU A 21 0.21 8.26 7.82
CA LEU A 21 0.90 8.69 6.61
C LEU A 21 0.76 10.19 6.36
N ALA A 22 -0.40 10.77 6.67
CA ALA A 22 -0.72 12.15 6.35
C ALA A 22 0.36 13.19 6.75
N PRO A 23 1.02 13.09 7.92
CA PRO A 23 2.02 14.08 8.31
C PRO A 23 3.28 14.06 7.44
N PHE A 24 3.49 13.04 6.64
CA PHE A 24 4.75 12.81 5.92
C PHE A 24 4.65 13.03 4.41
N VAL A 25 3.48 13.38 3.88
CA VAL A 25 3.31 13.54 2.43
C VAL A 25 3.43 14.98 2.00
N VAL A 26 3.94 15.18 0.78
CA VAL A 26 4.15 16.51 0.21
C VAL A 26 2.81 17.16 -0.14
N ASP A 27 1.88 16.37 -0.71
CA ASP A 27 0.57 16.83 -1.17
C ASP A 27 -0.41 15.66 -1.18
N ASP A 28 -1.51 15.80 -1.91
CA ASP A 28 -2.55 14.78 -1.97
C ASP A 28 -2.21 13.58 -2.86
N GLY A 29 -1.01 13.57 -3.46
CA GLY A 29 -0.60 12.47 -4.33
C GLY A 29 -1.50 12.29 -5.54
N TRP A 30 -1.57 11.07 -6.05
CA TRP A 30 -2.40 10.76 -7.21
C TRP A 30 -2.83 9.29 -7.22
N LEU A 31 -3.94 9.01 -7.90
CA LEU A 31 -4.38 7.64 -8.15
C LEU A 31 -3.35 6.96 -9.05
N ASP A 32 -3.04 5.71 -8.75
CA ASP A 32 -2.02 4.96 -9.44
C ASP A 32 -2.34 3.47 -9.42
N THR A 33 -1.54 2.68 -10.13
CA THR A 33 -1.68 1.23 -10.17
C THR A 33 -0.32 0.56 -10.06
N VAL A 34 -0.32 -0.70 -9.63
CA VAL A 34 0.88 -1.56 -9.66
C VAL A 34 0.44 -2.95 -10.08
N ALA A 35 1.27 -3.63 -10.86
CA ALA A 35 1.01 -5.01 -11.25
C ALA A 35 1.02 -5.91 -10.02
N GLY A 36 -0.02 -6.73 -9.87
CA GLY A 36 -0.15 -7.62 -8.73
C GLY A 36 -1.58 -8.02 -8.44
N ARG A 37 -1.78 -8.68 -7.30
CA ARG A 37 -3.08 -9.17 -6.85
C ARG A 37 -3.34 -8.75 -5.42
N LEU A 38 -4.59 -8.39 -5.12
CA LEU A 38 -5.05 -8.13 -3.76
C LEU A 38 -5.88 -9.29 -3.24
N PHE A 39 -5.80 -9.48 -1.95
CA PHE A 39 -6.55 -10.49 -1.22
C PHE A 39 -7.20 -9.88 0.01
N ASP A 40 -8.39 -10.36 0.35
CA ASP A 40 -9.09 -9.96 1.57
C ASP A 40 -8.62 -10.87 2.71
N THR A 41 -8.02 -10.32 3.75
CA THR A 41 -7.56 -11.09 4.90
C THR A 41 -8.70 -11.52 5.82
N GLY A 42 -9.87 -10.90 5.67
CA GLY A 42 -10.97 -11.10 6.61
C GLY A 42 -10.82 -10.32 7.91
N LEU A 43 -9.77 -9.51 8.04
CA LEU A 43 -9.44 -8.78 9.27
C LEU A 43 -9.59 -7.25 9.11
N GLY A 44 -10.25 -6.81 8.05
CA GLY A 44 -10.49 -5.38 7.80
C GLY A 44 -9.40 -4.67 7.01
N TYR A 45 -8.46 -5.41 6.43
CA TYR A 45 -7.40 -4.86 5.57
C TYR A 45 -7.02 -5.86 4.48
N PRO A 46 -6.45 -5.38 3.37
CA PRO A 46 -6.03 -6.26 2.27
C PRO A 46 -4.58 -6.73 2.42
N ALA A 47 -4.25 -7.79 1.72
CA ALA A 47 -2.88 -8.23 1.48
C ALA A 47 -2.57 -8.11 0.00
N ALA A 48 -1.31 -7.84 -0.36
CA ALA A 48 -0.88 -7.67 -1.74
C ALA A 48 0.26 -8.62 -2.08
N VAL A 49 0.18 -9.21 -3.27
CA VAL A 49 1.28 -9.94 -3.90
C VAL A 49 1.60 -9.21 -5.20
N PHE A 50 2.83 -8.72 -5.35
CA PHE A 50 3.24 -7.98 -6.54
C PHE A 50 3.81 -8.95 -7.57
N ASP A 51 3.04 -9.20 -8.63
CA ASP A 51 3.37 -10.11 -9.73
C ASP A 51 2.74 -9.59 -11.02
N ASP A 52 2.73 -10.38 -12.08
CA ASP A 52 2.18 -9.97 -13.37
C ASP A 52 0.74 -10.44 -13.60
N ALA A 53 0.07 -10.96 -12.58
CA ALA A 53 -1.21 -11.65 -12.75
C ALA A 53 -2.43 -10.71 -12.70
N GLY A 54 -2.25 -9.42 -12.44
CA GLY A 54 -3.37 -8.49 -12.38
C GLY A 54 -2.91 -7.06 -12.13
N THR A 55 -3.86 -6.21 -11.75
CA THR A 55 -3.62 -4.79 -11.48
C THR A 55 -4.17 -4.43 -10.11
N ILE A 56 -3.33 -3.81 -9.28
CA ILE A 56 -3.72 -3.28 -7.97
C ILE A 56 -3.94 -1.78 -8.12
N HIS A 57 -5.11 -1.31 -7.70
CA HIS A 57 -5.46 0.11 -7.70
C HIS A 57 -5.18 0.72 -6.34
N GLY A 58 -4.55 1.87 -6.34
CA GLY A 58 -4.17 2.54 -5.10
C GLY A 58 -3.84 3.99 -5.31
N HIS A 59 -2.96 4.50 -4.46
CA HIS A 59 -2.61 5.91 -4.42
C HIS A 59 -1.10 6.03 -4.18
N THR A 60 -0.43 6.90 -4.93
CA THR A 60 0.99 7.16 -4.77
C THR A 60 1.20 8.54 -4.17
N PHE A 61 2.06 8.61 -3.16
CA PHE A 61 2.43 9.86 -2.48
C PHE A 61 3.93 10.08 -2.56
N ALA A 62 4.33 11.35 -2.69
CA ALA A 62 5.71 11.75 -2.46
C ALA A 62 5.87 12.06 -0.97
N LEU A 63 6.89 11.49 -0.35
CA LEU A 63 7.20 11.75 1.05
C LEU A 63 8.04 13.02 1.17
N LEU A 64 7.84 13.77 2.26
CA LEU A 64 8.67 14.93 2.57
C LEU A 64 10.13 14.50 2.70
N GLU A 65 11.02 15.19 2.02
CA GLU A 65 12.43 14.78 1.96
C GLU A 65 13.06 14.72 3.34
N GLU A 66 12.83 15.73 4.17
CA GLU A 66 13.43 15.84 5.50
C GLU A 66 12.93 14.80 6.50
N SER A 67 11.80 14.14 6.23
CA SER A 67 11.21 13.17 7.14
C SER A 67 10.94 11.80 6.49
N ALA A 68 11.41 11.59 5.26
CA ALA A 68 11.14 10.35 4.54
C ALA A 68 11.61 9.10 5.30
N ALA A 69 12.82 9.14 5.88
CA ALA A 69 13.34 8.01 6.65
C ALA A 69 12.49 7.74 7.89
N ARG A 70 12.06 8.78 8.59
CA ARG A 70 11.19 8.65 9.76
C ARG A 70 9.82 8.13 9.38
N ALA A 71 9.28 8.59 8.24
CA ALA A 71 8.01 8.09 7.72
C ALA A 71 8.05 6.59 7.52
N LEU A 72 9.10 6.09 6.87
CA LEU A 72 9.23 4.66 6.61
C LEU A 72 9.38 3.85 7.90
N GLU A 73 10.10 4.37 8.91
CA GLU A 73 10.19 3.72 10.22
C GLU A 73 8.81 3.57 10.87
N VAL A 74 8.03 4.64 10.87
CA VAL A 74 6.67 4.63 11.46
C VAL A 74 5.78 3.66 10.73
N LEU A 75 5.79 3.69 9.39
CA LEU A 75 4.92 2.83 8.58
C LEU A 75 5.33 1.37 8.66
N ASP A 76 6.63 1.06 8.71
CA ASP A 76 7.10 -0.30 8.90
C ASP A 76 6.58 -0.88 10.22
N GLU A 77 6.57 -0.07 11.27
CA GLU A 77 6.05 -0.47 12.58
C GLU A 77 4.53 -0.68 12.54
N VAL A 78 3.79 0.22 11.91
CA VAL A 78 2.34 0.12 11.77
C VAL A 78 1.95 -1.16 11.01
N GLU A 79 2.62 -1.45 9.90
CA GLU A 79 2.34 -2.63 9.09
C GLU A 79 2.75 -3.91 9.83
N GLY A 80 3.85 -3.90 10.54
CA GLY A 80 4.29 -5.03 11.36
C GLY A 80 3.32 -5.35 12.49
N ILE A 81 2.72 -4.33 13.10
CA ILE A 81 1.71 -4.52 14.14
C ILE A 81 0.44 -5.18 13.57
N VAL A 82 0.09 -4.85 12.32
CA VAL A 82 -1.15 -5.34 11.70
C VAL A 82 -1.12 -6.85 11.48
N ASP A 83 -0.02 -7.43 10.95
CA ASP A 83 0.01 -8.85 10.69
C ASP A 83 1.37 -9.54 10.90
N GLY A 84 2.46 -8.78 11.05
CA GLY A 84 3.79 -9.35 11.25
C GLY A 84 4.39 -10.04 10.03
N GLU A 85 3.69 -10.06 8.90
CA GLU A 85 4.07 -10.78 7.68
C GLU A 85 4.37 -9.86 6.50
N TYR A 86 4.09 -8.55 6.63
CA TYR A 86 4.38 -7.61 5.56
C TYR A 86 5.86 -7.31 5.47
N SER A 87 6.33 -7.14 4.24
CA SER A 87 7.67 -6.63 3.96
C SER A 87 7.57 -5.43 3.02
N ARG A 88 8.45 -4.47 3.20
CA ARG A 88 8.51 -3.28 2.35
C ARG A 88 9.37 -3.58 1.14
N VAL A 89 8.78 -3.43 -0.05
CA VAL A 89 9.42 -3.73 -1.33
C VAL A 89 9.38 -2.51 -2.24
N ILE A 90 10.19 -2.53 -3.29
CA ILE A 90 10.17 -1.49 -4.34
C ILE A 90 9.32 -2.00 -5.48
N VAL A 91 8.39 -1.16 -5.94
CA VAL A 91 7.53 -1.46 -7.10
C VAL A 91 7.62 -0.33 -8.10
N ARG A 92 7.28 -0.62 -9.37
CA ARG A 92 7.13 0.38 -10.39
C ARG A 92 5.66 0.58 -10.68
N THR A 93 5.19 1.81 -10.52
CA THR A 93 3.77 2.11 -10.70
C THR A 93 3.40 2.26 -12.17
N GLY A 94 2.10 2.22 -12.46
CA GLY A 94 1.58 2.42 -13.81
C GLY A 94 1.91 3.79 -14.39
N ARG A 95 2.17 4.79 -13.53
CA ARG A 95 2.63 6.12 -13.97
C ARG A 95 4.14 6.21 -14.14
N GLY A 96 4.86 5.09 -13.96
CA GLY A 96 6.30 5.03 -14.20
C GLY A 96 7.15 5.51 -13.04
N VAL A 97 6.63 5.46 -11.83
CA VAL A 97 7.32 5.91 -10.62
C VAL A 97 7.81 4.70 -9.82
N ASP A 98 9.06 4.73 -9.36
CA ASP A 98 9.55 3.75 -8.43
C ASP A 98 9.12 4.14 -7.01
N ALA A 99 8.44 3.23 -6.32
CA ALA A 99 7.83 3.51 -5.02
C ALA A 99 8.03 2.35 -4.05
N TRP A 100 8.05 2.67 -2.76
CA TRP A 100 7.93 1.66 -1.73
C TRP A 100 6.48 1.18 -1.65
N ALA A 101 6.29 -0.09 -1.35
CA ALA A 101 4.98 -0.68 -1.08
C ALA A 101 5.12 -1.83 -0.10
N TYR A 102 4.03 -2.18 0.57
CA TYR A 102 4.02 -3.28 1.54
C TYR A 102 3.45 -4.53 0.90
N ALA A 103 4.25 -5.59 0.87
CA ALA A 103 3.88 -6.89 0.31
C ALA A 103 3.54 -7.87 1.43
N SER A 104 2.54 -8.69 1.19
CA SER A 104 2.19 -9.79 2.09
C SER A 104 3.23 -10.89 2.04
N GLY A 105 3.44 -11.58 3.15
CA GLY A 105 4.27 -12.77 3.20
C GLY A 105 3.63 -13.94 2.45
N ALA A 106 4.42 -14.96 2.16
CA ALA A 106 3.95 -16.16 1.47
C ALA A 106 3.11 -17.04 2.40
N GLY A 107 2.21 -17.84 1.81
CA GLY A 107 1.51 -18.89 2.53
C GLY A 107 0.17 -18.51 3.15
N LEU A 108 -0.36 -17.34 2.85
CA LEU A 108 -1.67 -16.94 3.32
C LEU A 108 -2.76 -17.53 2.42
N ASP A 109 -3.75 -18.19 3.02
CA ASP A 109 -4.91 -18.72 2.30
C ASP A 109 -6.01 -17.66 2.35
N LEU A 110 -5.99 -16.75 1.38
CA LEU A 110 -6.83 -15.57 1.37
C LEU A 110 -7.79 -15.55 0.18
N THR A 111 -8.88 -14.81 0.33
CA THR A 111 -9.87 -14.62 -0.72
C THR A 111 -9.40 -13.55 -1.71
N PRO A 112 -9.28 -13.87 -3.02
CA PRO A 112 -8.87 -12.88 -4.01
C PRO A 112 -9.87 -11.74 -4.15
N ILE A 113 -9.36 -10.52 -4.34
CA ILE A 113 -10.13 -9.34 -4.69
C ILE A 113 -9.94 -9.10 -6.19
N GLU A 114 -10.87 -9.61 -6.99
CA GLU A 114 -10.72 -9.61 -8.46
C GLU A 114 -10.63 -8.21 -9.06
N SER A 115 -11.30 -7.22 -8.46
CA SER A 115 -11.23 -5.84 -8.93
C SER A 115 -9.85 -5.22 -8.75
N GLY A 116 -9.04 -5.75 -7.82
CA GLY A 116 -7.74 -5.16 -7.47
C GLY A 116 -7.86 -3.84 -6.73
N ASP A 117 -9.04 -3.49 -6.24
CA ASP A 117 -9.31 -2.22 -5.57
C ASP A 117 -9.99 -2.46 -4.23
N TRP A 118 -9.29 -2.21 -3.14
CA TRP A 118 -9.79 -2.41 -1.78
C TRP A 118 -11.01 -1.55 -1.48
N PHE A 119 -11.00 -0.29 -1.90
CA PHE A 119 -12.13 0.61 -1.65
C PHE A 119 -13.39 0.16 -2.39
N LEU A 120 -13.26 -0.27 -3.64
CA LEU A 120 -14.37 -0.80 -4.42
C LEU A 120 -14.89 -2.10 -3.81
N HIS A 121 -13.99 -2.97 -3.37
CA HIS A 121 -14.34 -4.25 -2.73
C HIS A 121 -15.14 -4.04 -1.45
N ARG A 122 -14.81 -3.00 -0.66
CA ARG A 122 -15.49 -2.68 0.60
C ARG A 122 -16.79 -1.90 0.40
N ALA A 123 -17.02 -1.33 -0.77
CA ALA A 123 -18.21 -0.53 -1.03
C ALA A 123 -19.47 -1.36 -0.82
N PRO A 124 -20.53 -0.81 -0.15
CA PRO A 124 -21.77 -1.54 0.06
C PRO A 124 -22.53 -1.79 -1.23
#